data_7cffd0ba4e8ea26b7c2d79adce56efca
#
_entry.id   7cffd0ba4e8ea26b7c2d79adce56efca
#
_cell.length_a   1.000
_cell.length_b   1.000
_cell.length_c   1.000
_cell.angle_alpha   90.00
_cell.angle_beta   90.00
_cell.angle_gamma   90.00
#
_symmetry.space_group_name_H-M   'P 1'
#
loop_
_entity.id
_entity.type
_entity.pdbx_description
1 polymer ?
#
loop_
_entity_poly.entity_id
_entity_poly.type
_entity_poly.pdbx_seq_one_letter_code
_entity_poly.pdbx_strand_id
1 'polypeptide(L)'
;MKKILLIIALALLLTNPSQADHSVEVYLLNQLDDPRGFCIDIKGHKLKAQIKKGLQAHTCYSYQGEISPDQGFNSLKLTKNQFLLQSFNVCMEASSLAPSKNLRLRKCDRNKLQNFEWSKKNQIRLINNRKLCLTVDKEKSKKGGGGSPIHLMRNLSLELCSKSLNTYQAWGVRK
;
A
#
# COMPACT_ATOMS: atom_id res chain seq x y z
N MET A 1 -20.07 -42.76 -53.93
CA MET A 1 -18.81 -42.43 -53.28
C MET A 1 -19.02 -41.11 -52.48
N LYS A 2 -19.22 -41.21 -51.17
CA LYS A 2 -19.43 -40.02 -50.28
C LYS A 2 -18.08 -39.56 -49.73
N LYS A 3 -17.67 -38.33 -50.08
CA LYS A 3 -16.47 -37.69 -49.50
C LYS A 3 -16.82 -37.12 -48.12
N ILE A 4 -16.20 -37.68 -47.10
CA ILE A 4 -16.28 -37.17 -45.71
C ILE A 4 -15.24 -36.05 -45.60
N LEU A 5 -15.72 -34.80 -45.41
CA LEU A 5 -14.87 -33.67 -45.09
C LEU A 5 -14.57 -33.66 -43.57
N LEU A 6 -13.33 -33.91 -43.22
CA LEU A 6 -12.84 -33.85 -41.84
C LEU A 6 -12.52 -32.42 -41.50
N ILE A 7 -13.36 -31.75 -40.71
CA ILE A 7 -13.10 -30.40 -40.19
C ILE A 7 -12.27 -30.52 -38.93
N ILE A 8 -10.96 -30.24 -39.01
CA ILE A 8 -10.07 -30.14 -37.86
C ILE A 8 -10.32 -28.76 -37.21
N ALA A 9 -11.05 -28.73 -36.11
CA ALA A 9 -11.20 -27.57 -35.28
C ALA A 9 -9.90 -27.34 -34.47
N LEU A 10 -9.09 -26.37 -34.90
CA LEU A 10 -7.89 -25.94 -34.19
C LEU A 10 -8.34 -25.06 -33.00
N ALA A 11 -8.44 -25.64 -31.81
CA ALA A 11 -8.70 -24.93 -30.59
C ALA A 11 -7.45 -24.09 -30.22
N LEU A 12 -7.48 -22.80 -30.53
CA LEU A 12 -6.53 -21.82 -30.03
C LEU A 12 -6.72 -21.71 -28.51
N LEU A 13 -5.84 -22.37 -27.75
CA LEU A 13 -5.67 -22.14 -26.33
C LEU A 13 -5.18 -20.71 -26.14
N LEU A 14 -6.09 -19.77 -25.88
CA LEU A 14 -5.78 -18.42 -25.41
C LEU A 14 -5.19 -18.57 -24.00
N THR A 15 -3.87 -18.74 -23.93
CA THR A 15 -3.13 -18.58 -22.69
C THR A 15 -3.20 -17.09 -22.33
N ASN A 16 -4.08 -16.73 -21.41
CA ASN A 16 -4.04 -15.40 -20.80
C ASN A 16 -2.64 -15.24 -20.18
N PRO A 17 -1.85 -14.23 -20.59
CA PRO A 17 -0.57 -13.98 -19.94
C PRO A 17 -0.86 -13.75 -18.45
N SER A 18 -0.28 -14.60 -17.61
CA SER A 18 -0.29 -14.41 -16.16
C SER A 18 0.17 -12.98 -15.90
N GLN A 19 -0.73 -12.13 -15.42
CA GLN A 19 -0.39 -10.76 -15.09
C GLN A 19 0.61 -10.85 -13.95
N ALA A 20 1.87 -10.51 -14.22
CA ALA A 20 2.94 -10.58 -13.23
C ALA A 20 2.50 -9.83 -11.97
N ASP A 21 2.56 -10.51 -10.83
CA ASP A 21 2.23 -9.87 -9.55
C ASP A 21 3.31 -8.84 -9.20
N HIS A 22 2.95 -7.58 -9.34
CA HIS A 22 3.78 -6.43 -9.00
C HIS A 22 3.52 -5.92 -7.58
N SER A 23 2.87 -6.71 -6.74
CA SER A 23 2.57 -6.33 -5.37
C SER A 23 3.84 -6.23 -4.54
N VAL A 24 3.95 -5.14 -3.79
CA VAL A 24 5.00 -4.88 -2.80
C VAL A 24 4.39 -4.27 -1.55
N GLU A 25 4.97 -4.55 -0.38
CA GLU A 25 4.65 -3.83 0.85
C GLU A 25 5.44 -2.53 0.93
N VAL A 26 4.77 -1.47 1.39
CA VAL A 26 5.41 -0.23 1.84
C VAL A 26 5.43 -0.27 3.37
N TYR A 27 6.62 -0.43 3.95
CA TYR A 27 6.79 -0.69 5.37
C TYR A 27 7.63 0.38 6.07
N LEU A 28 7.38 0.60 7.36
CA LEU A 28 8.19 1.47 8.20
C LEU A 28 9.53 0.79 8.49
N LEU A 29 10.66 1.48 8.26
CA LEU A 29 11.99 0.91 8.49
C LEU A 29 12.26 0.57 9.95
N ASN A 30 11.65 1.31 10.88
CA ASN A 30 11.74 1.02 12.31
C ASN A 30 10.58 0.11 12.74
N GLN A 31 10.87 -0.98 13.40
CA GLN A 31 9.86 -1.97 13.84
C GLN A 31 8.95 -1.46 14.94
N LEU A 32 9.36 -0.41 15.66
CA LEU A 32 8.67 0.11 16.85
C LEU A 32 8.44 -1.00 17.90
N ASP A 33 7.17 -1.23 18.23
CA ASP A 33 6.73 -2.21 19.24
C ASP A 33 6.18 -3.52 18.62
N ASP A 34 6.40 -3.77 17.31
CA ASP A 34 6.07 -5.04 16.66
C ASP A 34 7.27 -5.54 15.83
N PRO A 35 7.91 -6.68 16.16
CA PRO A 35 9.06 -7.19 15.42
C PRO A 35 8.74 -7.57 13.96
N ARG A 36 7.47 -7.74 13.61
CA ARG A 36 7.00 -7.97 12.23
C ARG A 36 6.99 -6.66 11.41
N GLY A 37 7.10 -5.51 12.09
CA GLY A 37 7.04 -4.17 11.52
C GLY A 37 5.63 -3.71 11.15
N PHE A 38 5.54 -2.46 10.68
CA PHE A 38 4.29 -1.83 10.29
C PHE A 38 4.28 -1.51 8.80
N CYS A 39 3.23 -1.95 8.10
CA CYS A 39 2.98 -1.66 6.70
C CYS A 39 1.82 -0.67 6.53
N ILE A 40 1.83 0.09 5.44
CA ILE A 40 0.65 0.87 5.04
C ILE A 40 -0.46 -0.10 4.66
N ASP A 41 -1.62 0.07 5.24
CA ASP A 41 -2.72 -0.89 5.22
C ASP A 41 -4.07 -0.19 5.06
N ILE A 42 -5.00 -0.79 4.32
CA ILE A 42 -6.40 -0.33 4.29
C ILE A 42 -7.11 -0.83 5.54
N LYS A 43 -7.76 0.06 6.29
CA LYS A 43 -8.51 -0.36 7.48
C LYS A 43 -9.53 -1.44 7.18
N GLY A 44 -9.41 -2.59 7.86
CA GLY A 44 -10.27 -3.75 7.67
C GLY A 44 -9.49 -5.04 7.68
N HIS A 45 -9.77 -5.95 6.74
CA HIS A 45 -9.08 -7.25 6.68
C HIS A 45 -9.03 -7.79 5.25
N LYS A 46 -7.85 -7.91 4.69
CA LYS A 46 -7.59 -8.50 3.36
C LYS A 46 -8.57 -7.93 2.31
N LEU A 47 -9.20 -8.77 1.49
CA LEU A 47 -10.18 -8.34 0.48
C LEU A 47 -11.47 -7.71 1.06
N LYS A 48 -11.74 -7.85 2.36
CA LYS A 48 -12.86 -7.21 3.05
C LYS A 48 -12.51 -5.85 3.64
N ALA A 49 -11.31 -5.32 3.32
CA ALA A 49 -10.86 -4.01 3.77
C ALA A 49 -11.80 -2.89 3.28
N GLN A 50 -11.95 -1.85 4.09
CA GLN A 50 -12.99 -0.83 3.92
C GLN A 50 -12.38 0.48 3.41
N ILE A 51 -12.34 0.67 2.08
CA ILE A 51 -11.76 1.85 1.42
C ILE A 51 -12.21 3.18 2.05
N LYS A 52 -13.50 3.28 2.43
CA LYS A 52 -14.08 4.49 3.04
C LYS A 52 -13.47 4.84 4.41
N LYS A 53 -12.88 3.86 5.10
CA LYS A 53 -12.22 4.07 6.40
C LYS A 53 -10.78 4.60 6.27
N GLY A 54 -10.23 4.63 5.05
CA GLY A 54 -8.88 5.12 4.76
C GLY A 54 -7.77 4.17 5.22
N LEU A 55 -6.58 4.74 5.42
CA LEU A 55 -5.36 4.01 5.70
C LEU A 55 -5.00 4.02 7.19
N GLN A 56 -4.18 3.06 7.57
CA GLN A 56 -3.51 2.90 8.87
C GLN A 56 -2.12 2.31 8.67
N ALA A 57 -1.28 2.33 9.69
CA ALA A 57 -0.14 1.44 9.81
C ALA A 57 -0.60 0.20 10.58
N HIS A 58 -0.33 -0.99 10.05
CA HIS A 58 -0.75 -2.27 10.62
C HIS A 58 0.42 -3.24 10.56
N THR A 59 0.48 -4.21 11.48
CA THR A 59 1.45 -5.32 11.38
C THR A 59 1.54 -5.81 9.95
N CYS A 60 2.75 -5.89 9.40
CA CYS A 60 2.94 -6.41 8.04
C CYS A 60 2.55 -7.88 7.94
N TYR A 61 1.93 -8.29 6.84
CA TYR A 61 1.51 -9.67 6.63
C TYR A 61 2.56 -10.56 5.98
N SER A 62 3.63 -9.99 5.41
CA SER A 62 4.69 -10.75 4.69
C SER A 62 5.36 -11.84 5.53
N TYR A 63 5.31 -11.77 6.88
CA TYR A 63 5.76 -12.87 7.74
C TYR A 63 4.97 -14.19 7.50
N GLN A 64 3.80 -14.12 6.84
CA GLN A 64 2.98 -15.28 6.44
C GLN A 64 3.37 -15.83 5.07
N GLY A 65 4.40 -15.27 4.41
CA GLY A 65 4.89 -15.72 3.10
C GLY A 65 4.21 -15.07 1.91
N GLU A 66 3.25 -14.18 2.12
CA GLU A 66 2.53 -13.48 1.04
C GLU A 66 2.23 -12.02 1.37
N ILE A 67 2.08 -11.20 0.34
CA ILE A 67 1.64 -9.81 0.51
C ILE A 67 0.11 -9.78 0.54
N SER A 68 -0.43 -9.28 1.64
CA SER A 68 -1.89 -9.17 1.79
C SER A 68 -2.49 -8.15 0.81
N PRO A 69 -3.69 -8.44 0.23
CA PRO A 69 -4.33 -7.53 -0.72
C PRO A 69 -4.51 -6.10 -0.22
N ASP A 70 -4.75 -5.89 1.08
CA ASP A 70 -4.94 -4.59 1.72
C ASP A 70 -3.62 -3.85 2.05
N GLN A 71 -2.46 -4.51 1.85
CA GLN A 71 -1.11 -3.94 1.99
C GLN A 71 -0.34 -3.91 0.67
N GLY A 72 -0.87 -4.48 -0.41
CA GLY A 72 -0.20 -4.66 -1.69
C GLY A 72 -0.25 -3.42 -2.59
N PHE A 73 0.89 -2.73 -2.73
CA PHE A 73 1.06 -1.62 -3.66
C PHE A 73 1.65 -2.11 -4.99
N ASN A 74 1.24 -1.49 -6.09
CA ASN A 74 1.82 -1.78 -7.40
C ASN A 74 3.20 -1.11 -7.54
N SER A 75 4.27 -1.90 -7.62
CA SER A 75 5.65 -1.42 -7.68
C SER A 75 5.93 -0.52 -8.89
N LEU A 76 5.35 -0.81 -10.07
CA LEU A 76 5.51 0.00 -11.27
C LEU A 76 4.82 1.38 -11.16
N LYS A 77 3.77 1.48 -10.35
CA LYS A 77 3.09 2.76 -10.09
C LYS A 77 3.83 3.57 -9.03
N LEU A 78 4.44 2.91 -8.04
CA LEU A 78 5.29 3.59 -7.05
C LEU A 78 6.46 4.34 -7.72
N THR A 79 7.12 3.76 -8.73
CA THR A 79 8.19 4.45 -9.48
C THR A 79 7.71 5.69 -10.24
N LYS A 80 6.40 5.82 -10.43
CA LYS A 80 5.73 6.96 -11.07
C LYS A 80 5.05 7.89 -10.06
N ASN A 81 5.49 7.86 -8.79
CA ASN A 81 4.94 8.66 -7.70
C ASN A 81 3.45 8.44 -7.39
N GLN A 82 2.93 7.27 -7.76
CA GLN A 82 1.53 6.90 -7.57
C GLN A 82 1.41 5.69 -6.65
N PHE A 83 0.85 5.88 -5.48
CA PHE A 83 0.68 4.84 -4.46
C PHE A 83 -0.64 4.10 -4.69
N LEU A 84 -0.67 3.23 -5.72
CA LEU A 84 -1.82 2.40 -6.10
C LEU A 84 -1.85 1.12 -5.28
N LEU A 85 -2.92 0.90 -4.51
CA LEU A 85 -3.26 -0.39 -3.91
C LEU A 85 -3.90 -1.27 -4.97
N GLN A 86 -3.14 -2.26 -5.45
CA GLN A 86 -3.42 -3.01 -6.68
C GLN A 86 -4.76 -3.75 -6.63
N SER A 87 -5.02 -4.48 -5.55
CA SER A 87 -6.23 -5.32 -5.42
C SER A 87 -7.54 -4.52 -5.34
N PHE A 88 -7.47 -3.24 -4.96
CA PHE A 88 -8.63 -2.37 -4.80
C PHE A 88 -8.73 -1.32 -5.92
N ASN A 89 -7.71 -1.20 -6.76
CA ASN A 89 -7.63 -0.20 -7.83
C ASN A 89 -7.88 1.24 -7.32
N VAL A 90 -7.30 1.58 -6.17
CA VAL A 90 -7.39 2.90 -5.53
C VAL A 90 -6.02 3.44 -5.16
N CYS A 91 -5.88 4.75 -5.18
CA CYS A 91 -4.65 5.44 -4.81
C CYS A 91 -4.75 6.09 -3.43
N MET A 92 -3.61 6.10 -2.72
CA MET A 92 -3.43 6.90 -1.52
C MET A 92 -3.57 8.38 -1.87
N GLU A 93 -4.35 9.12 -1.06
CA GLU A 93 -4.62 10.53 -1.23
C GLU A 93 -4.51 11.28 0.10
N ALA A 94 -3.80 12.40 0.10
CA ALA A 94 -3.79 13.33 1.22
C ALA A 94 -5.17 13.98 1.39
N SER A 95 -5.59 14.28 2.61
CA SER A 95 -6.86 14.99 2.83
C SER A 95 -6.74 16.49 2.54
N SER A 96 -5.51 17.06 2.59
CA SER A 96 -5.21 18.46 2.30
C SER A 96 -3.72 18.65 2.01
N LEU A 97 -3.31 19.88 1.67
CA LEU A 97 -1.90 20.32 1.57
C LEU A 97 -1.33 20.83 2.90
N ALA A 98 -2.04 20.69 4.01
CA ALA A 98 -1.62 21.01 5.37
C ALA A 98 -1.41 19.72 6.18
N PRO A 99 -0.76 19.76 7.35
CA PRO A 99 -0.70 18.64 8.27
C PRO A 99 -2.11 18.08 8.53
N SER A 100 -2.27 16.78 8.46
CA SER A 100 -3.58 16.12 8.42
C SER A 100 -3.53 14.75 9.05
N LYS A 101 -4.51 14.44 9.87
CA LYS A 101 -4.63 13.17 10.59
C LYS A 101 -5.10 11.99 9.72
N ASN A 102 -5.59 12.22 8.51
CA ASN A 102 -6.20 11.16 7.70
C ASN A 102 -5.68 11.14 6.27
N LEU A 103 -5.32 9.95 5.83
CA LEU A 103 -5.11 9.64 4.42
C LEU A 103 -6.35 8.94 3.88
N ARG A 104 -6.76 9.32 2.69
CA ARG A 104 -7.93 8.80 1.97
C ARG A 104 -7.49 7.80 0.92
N LEU A 105 -8.48 7.08 0.41
CA LEU A 105 -8.35 6.24 -0.77
C LEU A 105 -9.37 6.69 -1.82
N ARG A 106 -8.91 6.96 -3.03
CA ARG A 106 -9.72 7.45 -4.14
C ARG A 106 -9.33 6.76 -5.44
N LYS A 107 -10.17 6.87 -6.46
CA LYS A 107 -9.78 6.54 -7.83
C LYS A 107 -8.50 7.31 -8.18
N CYS A 108 -7.58 6.63 -8.86
CA CYS A 108 -6.31 7.23 -9.25
C CYS A 108 -6.53 8.23 -10.40
N ASP A 109 -6.35 9.51 -10.15
CA ASP A 109 -6.51 10.59 -11.13
C ASP A 109 -5.30 11.53 -11.20
N ARG A 110 -4.25 11.23 -10.40
CA ARG A 110 -3.01 12.02 -10.31
C ARG A 110 -3.20 13.49 -9.91
N ASN A 111 -4.27 13.80 -9.20
CA ASN A 111 -4.45 15.14 -8.66
C ASN A 111 -3.32 15.48 -7.66
N LYS A 112 -3.21 16.77 -7.30
CA LYS A 112 -2.15 17.29 -6.43
C LYS A 112 -2.06 16.65 -5.04
N LEU A 113 -3.09 15.93 -4.59
CA LEU A 113 -3.13 15.25 -3.30
C LEU A 113 -2.76 13.76 -3.40
N GLN A 114 -2.59 13.21 -4.61
CA GLN A 114 -2.21 11.81 -4.85
C GLN A 114 -0.75 11.61 -5.27
N ASN A 115 0.01 12.69 -5.47
CA ASN A 115 1.38 12.59 -5.95
C ASN A 115 2.36 12.61 -4.78
N PHE A 116 2.96 11.46 -4.49
CA PHE A 116 3.96 11.29 -3.43
C PHE A 116 5.29 10.88 -4.01
N GLU A 117 6.38 11.36 -3.42
CA GLU A 117 7.74 11.01 -3.81
C GLU A 117 8.54 10.44 -2.65
N TRP A 118 9.56 9.65 -2.97
CA TRP A 118 10.59 9.23 -2.03
C TRP A 118 11.67 10.30 -1.92
N SER A 119 12.02 10.69 -0.70
CA SER A 119 13.20 11.51 -0.46
C SER A 119 14.46 10.65 -0.34
N LYS A 120 15.66 11.27 -0.46
CA LYS A 120 16.95 10.61 -0.18
C LYS A 120 17.08 10.07 1.25
N LYS A 121 16.18 10.45 2.17
CA LYS A 121 16.11 10.00 3.57
C LYS A 121 15.04 8.93 3.80
N ASN A 122 14.60 8.26 2.75
CA ASN A 122 13.54 7.25 2.80
C ASN A 122 12.18 7.79 3.30
N GLN A 123 11.94 9.10 3.21
CA GLN A 123 10.66 9.68 3.59
C GLN A 123 9.72 9.71 2.38
N ILE A 124 8.47 9.36 2.57
CA ILE A 124 7.41 9.54 1.59
C ILE A 124 6.82 10.93 1.80
N ARG A 125 6.97 11.81 0.80
CA ARG A 125 6.56 13.22 0.88
C ARG A 125 5.50 13.54 -0.15
N LEU A 126 4.58 14.43 0.19
CA LEU A 126 3.62 14.97 -0.77
C LEU A 126 4.34 15.96 -1.70
N ILE A 127 4.35 15.70 -3.02
CA ILE A 127 5.11 16.52 -4.00
C ILE A 127 4.69 17.99 -3.94
N ASN A 128 3.39 18.24 -3.83
CA ASN A 128 2.83 19.59 -3.80
C ASN A 128 3.01 20.32 -2.45
N ASN A 129 3.51 19.63 -1.43
CA ASN A 129 4.05 20.22 -0.20
C ASN A 129 5.12 19.30 0.41
N ARG A 130 6.37 19.45 -0.06
CA ARG A 130 7.50 18.62 0.36
C ARG A 130 7.90 18.76 1.83
N LYS A 131 7.27 19.67 2.56
CA LYS A 131 7.43 19.76 4.02
C LYS A 131 6.61 18.70 4.76
N LEU A 132 5.68 18.02 4.08
CA LEU A 132 4.82 16.99 4.66
C LEU A 132 5.33 15.60 4.35
N CYS A 133 5.55 14.81 5.40
CA CYS A 133 5.98 13.41 5.38
C CYS A 133 4.88 12.49 5.87
N LEU A 134 4.74 11.34 5.21
CA LEU A 134 3.91 10.26 5.73
C LEU A 134 4.47 9.79 7.07
N THR A 135 3.63 9.81 8.10
CA THR A 135 4.05 9.62 9.49
C THR A 135 3.16 8.59 10.18
N VAL A 136 3.80 7.63 10.84
CA VAL A 136 3.13 6.74 11.79
C VAL A 136 2.99 7.46 13.13
N ASP A 137 1.84 7.34 13.76
CA ASP A 137 1.61 7.91 15.09
C ASP A 137 2.65 7.38 16.10
N LYS A 138 3.24 8.29 16.88
CA LYS A 138 4.23 7.97 17.92
C LYS A 138 3.63 7.32 19.16
N GLU A 139 2.32 7.39 19.34
CA GLU A 139 1.65 6.78 20.48
C GLU A 139 1.76 5.24 20.43
N LYS A 140 1.52 4.59 21.56
CA LYS A 140 1.54 3.13 21.67
C LYS A 140 0.51 2.49 20.73
N SER A 141 0.89 1.36 20.14
CA SER A 141 0.02 0.62 19.21
C SER A 141 -1.27 0.15 19.91
N LYS A 142 -2.33 0.10 19.11
CA LYS A 142 -3.61 -0.51 19.48
C LYS A 142 -3.62 -1.97 19.02
N LYS A 143 -4.26 -2.85 19.77
CA LYS A 143 -4.48 -4.24 19.36
C LYS A 143 -5.50 -4.30 18.23
N GLY A 144 -5.21 -5.10 17.20
CA GLY A 144 -6.15 -5.45 16.14
C GLY A 144 -7.14 -6.52 16.56
N GLY A 145 -8.01 -6.91 15.63
CA GLY A 145 -9.05 -7.92 15.88
C GLY A 145 -8.61 -9.38 15.66
N GLY A 146 -7.36 -9.65 15.28
CA GLY A 146 -6.90 -11.00 14.92
C GLY A 146 -5.39 -11.14 14.89
N GLY A 147 -4.94 -12.32 14.44
CA GLY A 147 -3.54 -12.71 14.37
C GLY A 147 -3.07 -13.49 15.61
N SER A 148 -2.04 -14.31 15.43
CA SER A 148 -1.34 -15.01 16.52
C SER A 148 0.16 -14.91 16.26
N PRO A 149 0.88 -14.06 17.02
CA PRO A 149 0.39 -13.09 18.01
C PRO A 149 -0.54 -12.02 17.41
N ILE A 150 -1.35 -11.37 18.26
CA ILE A 150 -2.31 -10.33 17.84
C ILE A 150 -1.60 -9.25 17.03
N HIS A 151 -2.22 -8.82 15.90
CA HIS A 151 -1.72 -7.73 15.09
C HIS A 151 -1.90 -6.38 15.80
N LEU A 152 -0.99 -5.47 15.52
CA LEU A 152 -0.98 -4.12 16.08
C LEU A 152 -1.32 -3.09 15.01
N MET A 153 -1.90 -1.97 15.43
CA MET A 153 -2.30 -0.87 14.55
C MET A 153 -1.87 0.48 15.13
N ARG A 154 -1.53 1.41 14.21
CA ARG A 154 -1.24 2.82 14.50
C ARG A 154 -1.92 3.71 13.48
N ASN A 155 -2.20 4.96 13.84
CA ASN A 155 -2.70 5.93 12.87
C ASN A 155 -1.61 6.32 11.88
N LEU A 156 -2.04 6.74 10.67
CA LEU A 156 -1.21 7.38 9.66
C LEU A 156 -1.69 8.81 9.43
N SER A 157 -0.74 9.72 9.30
CA SER A 157 -0.99 11.13 8.99
C SER A 157 0.09 11.71 8.07
N LEU A 158 -0.12 12.92 7.55
CA LEU A 158 0.92 13.75 6.99
C LEU A 158 1.32 14.80 8.03
N GLU A 159 2.57 14.74 8.49
CA GLU A 159 3.12 15.68 9.46
C GLU A 159 4.34 16.41 8.88
N LEU A 160 4.77 17.49 9.51
CA LEU A 160 6.03 18.13 9.10
C LEU A 160 7.18 17.13 9.17
N CYS A 161 7.97 17.08 8.10
CA CYS A 161 9.19 16.25 8.07
C CYS A 161 10.17 16.73 9.13
N SER A 162 10.63 15.85 10.01
CA SER A 162 11.50 16.20 11.13
C SER A 162 12.53 15.12 11.43
N LYS A 163 13.74 15.52 11.86
CA LYS A 163 14.75 14.58 12.36
C LYS A 163 14.26 13.82 13.58
N SER A 164 13.54 14.48 14.49
CA SER A 164 12.97 13.88 15.71
C SER A 164 11.87 12.85 15.42
N LEU A 165 11.26 12.91 14.23
CA LEU A 165 10.24 11.96 13.78
C LEU A 165 10.77 10.93 12.79
N ASN A 166 12.09 10.87 12.53
CA ASN A 166 12.63 9.98 11.51
C ASN A 166 12.26 8.50 11.74
N THR A 167 12.21 8.06 12.99
CA THR A 167 11.76 6.72 13.40
C THR A 167 10.34 6.39 12.90
N TYR A 168 9.49 7.41 12.76
CA TYR A 168 8.07 7.29 12.37
C TYR A 168 7.82 7.74 10.93
N GLN A 169 8.85 8.21 10.20
CA GLN A 169 8.74 8.79 8.87
C GLN A 169 9.62 8.12 7.82
N ALA A 170 10.46 7.14 8.20
CA ALA A 170 11.35 6.45 7.27
C ALA A 170 10.72 5.14 6.79
N TRP A 171 10.53 5.03 5.48
CA TRP A 171 9.81 3.93 4.84
C TRP A 171 10.71 3.14 3.88
N GLY A 172 10.38 1.90 3.66
CA GLY A 172 11.00 1.02 2.66
C GLY A 172 9.95 0.31 1.81
N VAL A 173 10.44 -0.41 0.80
CA VAL A 173 9.63 -1.28 -0.05
C VAL A 173 10.24 -2.67 -0.01
N ARG A 174 9.43 -3.70 0.10
CA ARG A 174 9.85 -5.11 -0.02
C ARG A 174 8.79 -5.95 -0.74
N LYS A 175 9.25 -7.07 -1.29
CA LYS A 175 8.40 -8.11 -1.89
C LYS A 175 8.24 -9.26 -0.89
#